data_bc2b951b6555195b91c2f4bb230c1e11
#
_entry.id   bc2b951b6555195b91c2f4bb230c1e11
#
_cell.length_a   1.000
_cell.length_b   1.000
_cell.length_c   1.000
_cell.angle_alpha   90.00
_cell.angle_beta   90.00
_cell.angle_gamma   90.00
#
_symmetry.space_group_name_H-M   'P 1'
#
loop_
_entity.id
_entity.type
_entity.pdbx_description
1 polymer ?
#
loop_
_entity_poly.entity_id
_entity_poly.type
_entity_poly.pdbx_seq_one_letter_code
_entity_poly.pdbx_strand_id
1 'polypeptide(L)'
;MSLRPTPPPADLVASDAARALAEDVGSGDVTAALLPDTADIAYLLCKEDAVVAGRPWFDACHRALDPEVRIDWRVQDGDRVPAGTVLATLSGRTRALVTAERAALNFLQTLSGTATTTAAYVDAVR
;
A
#
# COMPACT_ATOMS: atom_id res chain seq x y z
N MET A 1 -25.37 -13.25 1.06
CA MET A 1 -24.12 -13.99 1.22
C MET A 1 -22.95 -13.05 0.97
N SER A 2 -21.96 -13.11 1.82
CA SER A 2 -20.75 -12.29 1.61
C SER A 2 -19.88 -12.89 0.52
N LEU A 3 -19.39 -12.04 -0.37
CA LEU A 3 -18.47 -12.43 -1.43
C LEU A 3 -17.05 -11.96 -1.17
N ARG A 4 -16.76 -11.60 0.07
CA ARG A 4 -15.42 -11.14 0.40
C ARG A 4 -14.43 -12.28 0.30
N PRO A 5 -13.25 -12.04 -0.26
CA PRO A 5 -12.25 -13.09 -0.41
C PRO A 5 -11.75 -13.60 0.94
N THR A 6 -11.38 -14.85 0.96
CA THR A 6 -10.72 -15.44 2.12
C THR A 6 -9.31 -14.85 2.21
N PRO A 7 -8.86 -14.43 3.40
CA PRO A 7 -7.51 -13.93 3.55
C PRO A 7 -6.46 -14.99 3.17
N PRO A 8 -5.40 -14.61 2.47
CA PRO A 8 -4.32 -15.54 2.13
C PRO A 8 -3.49 -15.90 3.36
N PRO A 9 -2.71 -16.99 3.31
CA PRO A 9 -1.79 -17.31 4.37
C PRO A 9 -0.78 -16.18 4.61
N ALA A 10 -0.56 -15.85 5.87
CA ALA A 10 0.29 -14.72 6.23
C ALA A 10 1.74 -14.89 5.78
N ASP A 11 2.27 -16.10 5.83
CA ASP A 11 3.64 -16.37 5.40
C ASP A 11 3.82 -16.23 3.90
N LEU A 12 2.81 -16.59 3.11
CA LEU A 12 2.84 -16.37 1.67
C LEU A 12 2.85 -14.88 1.35
N VAL A 13 2.00 -14.11 2.02
CA VAL A 13 1.96 -12.66 1.83
C VAL A 13 3.28 -12.01 2.19
N ALA A 14 3.86 -12.39 3.32
CA ALA A 14 5.16 -11.85 3.75
C ALA A 14 6.27 -12.19 2.78
N SER A 15 6.27 -13.42 2.25
CA SER A 15 7.26 -13.85 1.27
C SER A 15 7.14 -13.07 -0.03
N ASP A 16 5.91 -12.87 -0.53
CA ASP A 16 5.67 -12.11 -1.74
C ASP A 16 6.09 -10.65 -1.58
N ALA A 17 5.77 -10.05 -0.43
CA ALA A 17 6.15 -8.67 -0.15
C ALA A 17 7.66 -8.51 -0.08
N ALA A 18 8.35 -9.43 0.60
CA ALA A 18 9.80 -9.39 0.74
C ALA A 18 10.48 -9.49 -0.63
N ARG A 19 9.97 -10.36 -1.51
CA ARG A 19 10.53 -10.53 -2.86
C ARG A 19 10.34 -9.27 -3.70
N ALA A 20 9.15 -8.69 -3.65
CA ALA A 20 8.86 -7.47 -4.41
C ALA A 20 9.71 -6.30 -3.94
N LEU A 21 9.88 -6.15 -2.63
CA LEU A 21 10.73 -5.10 -2.07
C LEU A 21 12.19 -5.28 -2.46
N ALA A 22 12.68 -6.52 -2.44
CA ALA A 22 14.06 -6.79 -2.82
C ALA A 22 14.34 -6.41 -4.28
N GLU A 23 13.38 -6.62 -5.17
CA GLU A 23 13.52 -6.24 -6.57
C GLU A 23 13.45 -4.73 -6.76
N ASP A 24 12.65 -4.04 -5.97
CA ASP A 24 12.40 -2.62 -6.15
C ASP A 24 13.47 -1.73 -5.50
N VAL A 25 14.03 -2.14 -4.37
CA VAL A 25 14.95 -1.32 -3.59
C VAL A 25 16.17 -0.91 -4.42
N GLY A 26 16.61 -1.73 -5.35
CA GLY A 26 17.76 -1.39 -6.18
C GLY A 26 17.58 -0.12 -6.99
N SER A 27 16.36 0.26 -7.32
CA SER A 27 16.09 1.45 -8.14
C SER A 27 15.56 2.64 -7.34
N GLY A 28 14.87 2.39 -6.21
CA GLY A 28 14.20 3.43 -5.46
C GLY A 28 14.95 3.95 -4.25
N ASP A 29 15.92 3.23 -3.78
CA ASP A 29 16.56 3.48 -2.50
C ASP A 29 17.32 4.81 -2.45
N VAL A 30 17.94 5.19 -3.55
CA VAL A 30 18.70 6.46 -3.62
C VAL A 30 17.78 7.65 -3.37
N THR A 31 16.60 7.65 -3.96
CA THR A 31 15.64 8.74 -3.78
C THR A 31 15.17 8.83 -2.33
N ALA A 32 14.84 7.70 -1.72
CA ALA A 32 14.40 7.67 -0.33
C ALA A 32 15.49 8.18 0.63
N ALA A 33 16.76 7.86 0.35
CA ALA A 33 17.88 8.28 1.19
C ALA A 33 18.08 9.79 1.22
N LEU A 34 17.56 10.52 0.24
CA LEU A 34 17.64 11.98 0.20
C LEU A 34 16.58 12.66 1.08
N LEU A 35 15.62 11.93 1.59
CA LEU A 35 14.55 12.49 2.40
C LEU A 35 14.91 12.48 3.88
N PRO A 36 14.42 13.46 4.64
CA PRO A 36 14.55 13.37 6.10
C PRO A 36 13.77 12.16 6.60
N ASP A 37 14.31 11.46 7.57
CA ASP A 37 13.65 10.30 8.15
C ASP A 37 12.81 10.73 9.35
N THR A 38 11.67 11.30 9.07
CA THR A 38 10.75 11.84 10.07
C THR A 38 9.44 11.06 10.06
N ALA A 39 8.64 11.25 11.10
CA ALA A 39 7.27 10.72 11.12
C ALA A 39 6.41 11.55 10.17
N ASP A 40 5.60 10.88 9.36
CA ASP A 40 4.77 11.54 8.37
C ASP A 40 3.46 10.80 8.18
N ILE A 41 2.53 11.44 7.50
CA ILE A 41 1.22 10.87 7.19
C ILE A 41 1.02 10.91 5.68
N ALA A 42 0.49 9.81 5.14
CA ALA A 42 0.15 9.71 3.74
C ALA A 42 -1.26 9.17 3.58
N TYR A 43 -1.90 9.52 2.48
CA TYR A 43 -3.22 9.04 2.13
C TYR A 43 -3.15 8.22 0.85
N LEU A 44 -3.92 7.14 0.82
CA LEU A 44 -4.08 6.32 -0.39
C LEU A 44 -5.43 6.64 -1.00
N LEU A 45 -5.41 7.19 -2.22
CA LEU A 45 -6.60 7.59 -2.94
C LEU A 45 -6.87 6.67 -4.12
N CYS A 46 -8.14 6.45 -4.39
CA CYS A 46 -8.58 5.74 -5.59
C CYS A 46 -8.92 6.77 -6.67
N LYS A 47 -8.27 6.69 -7.83
CA LYS A 47 -8.51 7.64 -8.93
C LYS A 47 -9.66 7.23 -9.83
N GLU A 48 -10.02 5.96 -9.82
CA GLU A 48 -11.09 5.43 -10.65
C GLU A 48 -12.00 4.55 -9.80
N ASP A 49 -13.19 4.28 -10.30
CA ASP A 49 -14.07 3.33 -9.64
C ASP A 49 -13.37 1.98 -9.53
N ALA A 50 -13.44 1.36 -8.37
CA ALA A 50 -12.63 0.19 -8.10
C ALA A 50 -13.34 -0.83 -7.22
N VAL A 51 -12.92 -2.08 -7.38
CA VAL A 51 -13.16 -3.13 -6.39
C VAL A 51 -11.83 -3.39 -5.70
N VAL A 52 -11.78 -3.15 -4.40
CA VAL A 52 -10.53 -3.21 -3.65
C VAL A 52 -10.10 -4.65 -3.41
N ALA A 53 -8.84 -4.95 -3.66
CA ALA A 53 -8.24 -6.23 -3.32
C ALA A 53 -6.74 -6.06 -3.10
N GLY A 54 -6.15 -6.87 -2.21
CA GLY A 54 -4.72 -6.87 -2.00
C GLY A 54 -4.26 -6.16 -0.75
N ARG A 55 -5.14 -5.82 0.16
CA ARG A 55 -4.78 -5.18 1.43
C ARG A 55 -3.67 -5.91 2.18
N PRO A 56 -3.70 -7.24 2.34
CA PRO A 56 -2.64 -7.93 3.08
C PRO A 56 -1.25 -7.69 2.49
N TRP A 57 -1.11 -7.71 1.17
CA TRP A 57 0.18 -7.47 0.52
C TRP A 57 0.63 -6.03 0.65
N PHE A 58 -0.30 -5.09 0.52
CA PHE A 58 -0.02 -3.67 0.74
C PHE A 58 0.55 -3.45 2.14
N ASP A 59 -0.13 -3.98 3.14
CA ASP A 59 0.28 -3.85 4.53
C ASP A 59 1.65 -4.51 4.77
N ALA A 60 1.86 -5.69 4.21
CA ALA A 60 3.10 -6.42 4.40
C ALA A 60 4.31 -5.67 3.85
N CYS A 61 4.17 -5.01 2.69
CA CYS A 61 5.25 -4.20 2.13
C CYS A 61 5.66 -3.08 3.08
N HIS A 62 4.68 -2.38 3.64
CA HIS A 62 4.98 -1.28 4.56
C HIS A 62 5.55 -1.78 5.88
N ARG A 63 4.97 -2.83 6.43
CA ARG A 63 5.43 -3.37 7.72
C ARG A 63 6.82 -4.00 7.65
N ALA A 64 7.20 -4.50 6.49
CA ALA A 64 8.55 -5.05 6.29
C ALA A 64 9.63 -3.98 6.47
N LEU A 65 9.34 -2.75 6.10
CA LEU A 65 10.28 -1.63 6.20
C LEU A 65 10.10 -0.80 7.45
N ASP A 66 8.89 -0.78 8.00
CA ASP A 66 8.56 -0.04 9.22
C ASP A 66 7.58 -0.86 10.06
N PRO A 67 8.08 -1.67 10.99
CA PRO A 67 7.18 -2.50 11.82
C PRO A 67 6.18 -1.70 12.65
N GLU A 68 6.43 -0.42 12.85
CA GLU A 68 5.56 0.44 13.66
C GLU A 68 4.59 1.27 12.81
N VAL A 69 4.57 1.07 11.50
CA VAL A 69 3.66 1.79 10.62
C VAL A 69 2.21 1.54 11.03
N ARG A 70 1.42 2.60 10.99
CA ARG A 70 -0.02 2.49 11.21
C ARG A 70 -0.72 2.65 9.89
N ILE A 71 -1.55 1.68 9.55
CA ILE A 71 -2.32 1.69 8.32
C ILE A 71 -3.79 1.58 8.71
N ASP A 72 -4.51 2.67 8.53
CA ASP A 72 -5.91 2.75 8.88
C ASP A 72 -6.75 2.63 7.61
N TRP A 73 -7.21 1.43 7.33
CA TRP A 73 -8.04 1.15 6.17
C TRP A 73 -9.47 1.60 6.42
N ARG A 74 -10.03 2.30 5.45
CA ARG A 74 -11.43 2.73 5.48
C ARG A 74 -12.34 1.83 4.67
N VAL A 75 -11.75 0.86 3.96
CA VAL A 75 -12.44 -0.08 3.08
C VAL A 75 -11.88 -1.46 3.32
N GLN A 76 -12.62 -2.46 2.84
CA GLN A 76 -12.19 -3.85 2.94
C GLN A 76 -12.00 -4.44 1.55
N ASP A 77 -11.21 -5.52 1.47
CA ASP A 77 -11.11 -6.28 0.24
C ASP A 77 -12.52 -6.74 -0.18
N GLY A 78 -12.83 -6.53 -1.44
CA GLY A 78 -14.15 -6.83 -1.99
C GLY A 78 -15.09 -5.63 -2.05
N ASP A 79 -14.76 -4.53 -1.40
CA ASP A 79 -15.58 -3.32 -1.47
C ASP A 79 -15.48 -2.67 -2.84
N ARG A 80 -16.61 -2.22 -3.33
CA ARG A 80 -16.67 -1.40 -4.54
C ARG A 80 -16.69 0.06 -4.12
N VAL A 81 -15.75 0.84 -4.62
CA VAL A 81 -15.60 2.25 -4.24
C VAL A 81 -15.56 3.14 -5.46
N PRO A 82 -16.13 4.35 -5.36
CA PRO A 82 -16.04 5.32 -6.45
C PRO A 82 -14.69 6.03 -6.48
N ALA A 83 -14.38 6.62 -7.61
CA ALA A 83 -13.21 7.47 -7.76
C ALA A 83 -13.22 8.58 -6.70
N GLY A 84 -12.06 8.91 -6.19
CA GLY A 84 -11.92 9.94 -5.16
C GLY A 84 -12.01 9.43 -3.73
N THR A 85 -12.26 8.13 -3.54
CA THR A 85 -12.35 7.54 -2.21
C THR A 85 -10.97 7.45 -1.57
N VAL A 86 -10.86 7.88 -0.31
CA VAL A 86 -9.67 7.62 0.49
C VAL A 86 -9.75 6.19 0.98
N LEU A 87 -8.84 5.35 0.53
CA LEU A 87 -8.83 3.93 0.86
C LEU A 87 -8.19 3.68 2.23
N ALA A 88 -7.14 4.41 2.54
CA ALA A 88 -6.40 4.24 3.79
C ALA A 88 -5.61 5.49 4.14
N THR A 89 -5.31 5.61 5.42
CA THR A 89 -4.39 6.61 5.95
C THR A 89 -3.21 5.87 6.56
N LEU A 90 -2.00 6.30 6.21
CA LEU A 90 -0.78 5.68 6.71
C LEU A 90 0.00 6.68 7.57
N SER A 91 0.51 6.21 8.68
CA SER A 91 1.40 6.99 9.55
C SER A 91 2.67 6.18 9.77
N GLY A 92 3.80 6.75 9.44
CA GLY A 92 5.07 6.04 9.59
C GLY A 92 6.26 6.91 9.25
N ARG A 93 7.42 6.27 9.12
CA ARG A 93 8.65 6.96 8.77
C ARG A 93 8.64 7.31 7.29
N THR A 94 9.03 8.54 6.98
CA THR A 94 8.99 9.07 5.61
C THR A 94 9.73 8.17 4.63
N ARG A 95 10.96 7.77 4.97
CA ARG A 95 11.77 6.94 4.07
C ARG A 95 11.13 5.58 3.82
N ALA A 96 10.60 4.97 4.87
CA ALA A 96 9.92 3.68 4.73
C ALA A 96 8.66 3.80 3.89
N LEU A 97 7.87 4.84 4.10
CA LEU A 97 6.66 5.07 3.30
C LEU A 97 7.00 5.20 1.81
N VAL A 98 8.01 5.99 1.49
CA VAL A 98 8.42 6.20 0.09
C VAL A 98 9.00 4.93 -0.52
N THR A 99 9.85 4.24 0.21
CA THR A 99 10.49 3.02 -0.30
C THR A 99 9.48 1.90 -0.54
N ALA A 100 8.51 1.75 0.34
CA ALA A 100 7.49 0.70 0.19
C ALA A 100 6.43 1.02 -0.86
N GLU A 101 6.26 2.28 -1.22
CA GLU A 101 5.13 2.76 -2.02
C GLU A 101 4.93 1.98 -3.31
N ARG A 102 5.99 1.85 -4.10
CA ARG A 102 5.85 1.24 -5.42
C ARG A 102 5.41 -0.22 -5.33
N ALA A 103 6.05 -1.00 -4.48
CA ALA A 103 5.71 -2.41 -4.32
C ALA A 103 4.29 -2.57 -3.76
N ALA A 104 3.95 -1.77 -2.76
CA ALA A 104 2.63 -1.83 -2.15
C ALA A 104 1.52 -1.47 -3.14
N LEU A 105 1.70 -0.39 -3.89
CA LEU A 105 0.73 0.02 -4.89
C LEU A 105 0.62 -0.99 -6.03
N ASN A 106 1.73 -1.57 -6.43
CA ASN A 106 1.71 -2.57 -7.49
C ASN A 106 0.86 -3.78 -7.13
N PHE A 107 0.97 -4.27 -5.90
CA PHE A 107 0.09 -5.35 -5.44
C PHE A 107 -1.36 -4.93 -5.44
N LEU A 108 -1.65 -3.76 -4.90
CA LEU A 108 -3.02 -3.29 -4.79
C LEU A 108 -3.66 -3.10 -6.17
N GLN A 109 -2.95 -2.49 -7.09
CA GLN A 109 -3.44 -2.28 -8.46
C GLN A 109 -3.65 -3.58 -9.20
N THR A 110 -2.69 -4.49 -9.10
CA THR A 110 -2.75 -5.77 -9.80
C THR A 110 -3.89 -6.63 -9.27
N LEU A 111 -4.06 -6.70 -7.97
CA LEU A 111 -5.06 -7.56 -7.34
C LEU A 111 -6.44 -6.95 -7.33
N SER A 112 -6.54 -5.62 -7.39
CA SER A 112 -7.85 -4.95 -7.49
C SER A 112 -8.47 -5.12 -8.87
N GLY A 113 -7.72 -5.64 -9.83
CA GLY A 113 -8.25 -5.97 -11.13
C GLY A 113 -8.01 -4.91 -12.18
N THR A 114 -8.33 -5.26 -13.41
CA THR A 114 -7.99 -4.45 -14.58
C THR A 114 -8.83 -3.21 -14.74
N ALA A 115 -9.98 -3.16 -14.12
CA ALA A 115 -10.88 -2.02 -14.26
C ALA A 115 -10.53 -0.88 -13.34
N THR A 116 -9.52 -1.03 -12.51
CA THR A 116 -9.31 -0.09 -11.44
C THR A 116 -7.85 0.29 -11.32
N THR A 117 -7.63 1.51 -10.92
CA THR A 117 -6.29 2.02 -10.68
C THR A 117 -6.29 2.82 -9.40
N THR A 118 -5.40 2.48 -8.50
CA THR A 118 -5.22 3.27 -7.31
C THR A 118 -4.40 4.50 -7.62
N ALA A 119 -4.69 5.55 -6.92
CA ALA A 119 -3.91 6.76 -7.01
C ALA A 119 -2.57 6.58 -6.33
N ALA A 120 -1.68 7.44 -6.67
CA ALA A 120 -0.46 7.59 -5.92
C ALA A 120 -0.77 8.12 -4.52
N TYR A 121 0.19 8.02 -3.64
CA TYR A 121 0.11 8.64 -2.33
C TYR A 121 -0.03 10.14 -2.46
N VAL A 122 -0.79 10.69 -1.56
CA VAL A 122 -0.82 12.12 -1.36
C VAL A 122 -0.26 12.37 0.02
N ASP A 123 0.86 13.05 0.08
CA ASP A 123 1.47 13.39 1.35
C ASP A 123 0.56 14.30 2.13
N ALA A 124 0.36 13.98 3.38
CA ALA A 124 -0.28 14.91 4.26
C ALA A 124 0.71 15.96 4.69
N VAL A 125 0.22 17.13 4.87
CA VAL A 125 1.03 18.21 5.39
C VAL A 125 1.29 17.94 6.87
N ARG A 126 2.48 18.18 7.26
CA ARG A 126 2.89 18.06 8.64
C ARG A 126 2.32 19.17 9.50
#